data_e9e5715b564326b035d865af295c8fbc
#
_entry.id   e9e5715b564326b035d865af295c8fbc
#
_cell.length_a   1.000
_cell.length_b   1.000
_cell.length_c   1.000
_cell.angle_alpha   90.00
_cell.angle_beta   90.00
_cell.angle_gamma   90.00
#
_symmetry.space_group_name_H-M   'P 1'
#
loop_
_entity.id
_entity.type
_entity.pdbx_description
1 polymer ?
#
loop_
_entity_poly.entity_id
_entity_poly.type
_entity_poly.pdbx_seq_one_letter_code
_entity_poly.pdbx_strand_id
1 'polypeptide(L)'
;MFRLGLPLLVGFVILICVRMIFPVELLSISHNVYLPDLLATIVGETRRVRFFHDTVSWWNIFEIVWGCGILYSLLQYIKRNYDCQKYIRKHAVILSDTSIPMQAFTQIKSEATKKGVQKISLLALPPLKSPVIYGLRKPCILIPDALKLSESEWRYVLLHEVNHYLHKDLYIKFLLHIICMIYWWNPFCRFLKNDTDTILEMRIDQTLANNLAHTAEYLSCLLKTASYQIENPISIPDSSINFCDSVLARRFETLTQTKNKSTSPLAVIVFLSISFFIYVTSYFITFEANYFPPDMFTNDMIIPTQSNCFLIERPDGQYDFYLLGEYIEVYPDKKYCISRIHTYKNIEEARKHEKIISEK
;
A
#
# COMPACT_ATOMS: atom_id res chain seq x y z
N MET A 1 -0.65 -26.80 -4.96
CA MET A 1 0.12 -26.03 -3.98
C MET A 1 0.05 -24.52 -4.19
N PHE A 2 0.03 -24.03 -5.42
CA PHE A 2 -0.30 -22.63 -5.73
C PHE A 2 -1.65 -22.16 -5.15
N ARG A 3 -2.58 -23.07 -4.85
CA ARG A 3 -3.92 -22.70 -4.32
C ARG A 3 -3.88 -22.00 -2.96
N LEU A 4 -2.91 -22.30 -2.10
CA LEU A 4 -2.75 -21.61 -0.80
C LEU A 4 -1.92 -20.32 -0.92
N GLY A 5 -1.02 -20.22 -1.89
CA GLY A 5 -0.11 -19.09 -2.03
C GLY A 5 -0.79 -17.80 -2.46
N LEU A 6 -1.70 -17.85 -3.45
CA LEU A 6 -2.37 -16.65 -3.97
C LEU A 6 -3.29 -15.95 -2.96
N PRO A 7 -4.19 -16.66 -2.21
CA PRO A 7 -4.96 -16.03 -1.15
C PRO A 7 -4.09 -15.44 -0.04
N LEU A 8 -2.97 -16.10 0.32
CA LEU A 8 -2.03 -15.57 1.30
C LEU A 8 -1.31 -14.32 0.81
N LEU A 9 -0.91 -14.27 -0.46
CA LEU A 9 -0.34 -13.06 -1.07
C LEU A 9 -1.32 -11.89 -1.05
N VAL A 10 -2.59 -12.12 -1.38
CA VAL A 10 -3.63 -11.08 -1.26
C VAL A 10 -3.78 -10.62 0.18
N GLY A 11 -3.78 -11.52 1.15
CA GLY A 11 -3.80 -11.20 2.58
C GLY A 11 -2.61 -10.33 2.98
N PHE A 12 -1.42 -10.65 2.48
CA PHE A 12 -0.19 -9.90 2.74
C PHE A 12 -0.23 -8.49 2.11
N VAL A 13 -0.75 -8.37 0.90
CA VAL A 13 -0.98 -7.04 0.26
C VAL A 13 -1.92 -6.20 1.11
N ILE A 14 -3.00 -6.78 1.65
CA ILE A 14 -3.93 -6.06 2.52
C ILE A 14 -3.22 -5.58 3.79
N LEU A 15 -2.37 -6.41 4.42
CA LEU A 15 -1.59 -6.02 5.60
C LEU A 15 -0.64 -4.84 5.29
N ILE A 16 0.07 -4.88 4.15
CA ILE A 16 0.91 -3.77 3.71
C ILE A 16 0.07 -2.50 3.53
N CYS A 17 -1.09 -2.61 2.90
CA CYS A 17 -2.01 -1.49 2.70
C CYS A 17 -2.47 -0.90 4.03
N VAL A 18 -2.81 -1.74 5.01
CA VAL A 18 -3.19 -1.30 6.35
C VAL A 18 -2.03 -0.56 7.03
N ARG A 19 -0.80 -1.08 6.95
CA ARG A 19 0.39 -0.42 7.50
C ARG A 19 0.67 0.94 6.87
N MET A 20 0.43 1.06 5.56
CA MET A 20 0.62 2.33 4.84
C MET A 20 -0.43 3.38 5.22
N ILE A 21 -1.68 2.97 5.50
CA ILE A 21 -2.76 3.89 5.88
C ILE A 21 -2.66 4.29 7.36
N PHE A 22 -2.28 3.34 8.22
CA PHE A 22 -2.16 3.53 9.66
C PHE A 22 -0.70 3.32 10.09
N PRO A 23 0.16 4.33 9.94
CA PRO A 23 1.55 4.27 10.38
C PRO A 23 1.63 4.41 11.92
N VAL A 24 0.92 3.55 12.66
CA VAL A 24 0.95 3.56 14.12
C VAL A 24 2.27 2.98 14.59
N GLU A 25 2.99 3.73 15.41
CA GLU A 25 4.20 3.29 16.08
C GLU A 25 3.85 2.87 17.52
N LEU A 26 4.39 1.74 17.94
CA LEU A 26 4.23 1.27 19.32
C LEU A 26 5.27 1.96 20.21
N LEU A 27 5.05 3.26 20.49
CA LEU A 27 5.97 4.14 21.22
C LEU A 27 6.52 3.54 22.53
N SER A 28 5.75 2.66 23.19
CA SER A 28 6.17 2.01 24.44
C SER A 28 7.24 0.92 24.25
N ILE A 29 7.45 0.42 23.05
CA ILE A 29 8.29 -0.76 22.76
C ILE A 29 9.24 -0.47 21.57
N SER A 30 9.11 0.69 20.91
CA SER A 30 9.95 1.03 19.77
C SER A 30 11.37 1.37 20.21
N HIS A 31 12.35 0.83 19.47
CA HIS A 31 13.76 1.19 19.61
C HIS A 31 14.09 2.29 18.60
N ASN A 32 14.52 3.44 19.12
CA ASN A 32 14.94 4.56 18.28
C ASN A 32 16.32 4.26 17.72
N VAL A 33 16.40 4.23 16.39
CA VAL A 33 17.67 4.16 15.68
C VAL A 33 18.00 5.58 15.23
N TYR A 34 19.07 6.15 15.82
CA TYR A 34 19.50 7.48 15.47
C TYR A 34 20.19 7.49 14.11
N LEU A 35 19.77 8.44 13.27
CA LEU A 35 20.41 8.65 11.97
C LEU A 35 21.86 9.09 12.14
N PRO A 36 22.79 8.71 11.25
CA PRO A 36 24.15 9.22 11.22
C PRO A 36 24.16 10.76 11.21
N ASP A 37 25.13 11.38 11.90
CA ASP A 37 25.20 12.83 12.09
C ASP A 37 25.09 13.63 10.79
N LEU A 38 25.65 13.10 9.68
CA LEU A 38 25.54 13.73 8.35
C LEU A 38 24.08 13.81 7.85
N LEU A 39 23.30 12.72 8.02
CA LEU A 39 21.90 12.71 7.64
C LEU A 39 21.04 13.53 8.61
N ALA A 40 21.38 13.48 9.90
CA ALA A 40 20.72 14.30 10.92
C ALA A 40 20.90 15.79 10.64
N THR A 41 22.10 16.22 10.24
CA THR A 41 22.40 17.62 9.88
C THR A 41 21.64 18.04 8.62
N ILE A 42 21.65 17.21 7.55
CA ILE A 42 20.90 17.49 6.33
C ILE A 42 19.40 17.63 6.61
N VAL A 43 18.83 16.72 7.38
CA VAL A 43 17.40 16.77 7.76
C VAL A 43 17.12 17.98 8.66
N GLY A 44 18.06 18.35 9.53
CA GLY A 44 17.94 19.44 10.47
C GLY A 44 18.10 20.82 9.84
N GLU A 45 19.16 21.04 9.07
CA GLU A 45 19.45 22.34 8.44
C GLU A 45 18.47 22.71 7.32
N THR A 46 17.92 21.70 6.60
CA THR A 46 16.87 21.94 5.60
C THR A 46 15.54 22.33 6.21
N ARG A 47 15.44 22.43 7.54
CA ARG A 47 14.17 22.65 8.23
C ARG A 47 13.61 24.05 8.10
N ARG A 48 14.39 25.09 7.68
CA ARG A 48 13.92 26.48 7.65
C ARG A 48 14.40 27.25 6.45
N VAL A 49 13.45 27.84 5.73
CA VAL A 49 13.69 28.88 4.72
C VAL A 49 13.00 30.15 5.17
N ARG A 50 13.71 31.28 5.14
CA ARG A 50 13.10 32.60 5.35
C ARG A 50 12.28 32.97 4.13
N PHE A 51 10.97 33.04 4.27
CA PHE A 51 10.07 33.54 3.25
C PHE A 51 9.40 34.81 3.79
N PHE A 52 9.74 35.96 3.22
CA PHE A 52 9.32 37.29 3.70
C PHE A 52 9.75 37.56 5.16
N HIS A 53 8.84 37.68 6.11
CA HIS A 53 9.11 37.97 7.50
C HIS A 53 9.02 36.75 8.43
N ASP A 54 8.51 35.61 7.91
CA ASP A 54 8.31 34.40 8.68
C ASP A 54 9.27 33.28 8.26
N THR A 55 9.71 32.49 9.23
CA THR A 55 10.51 31.29 8.99
C THR A 55 9.57 30.15 8.64
N VAL A 56 9.49 29.79 7.37
CA VAL A 56 8.72 28.63 6.88
C VAL A 56 9.63 27.41 6.89
N SER A 57 9.19 26.35 7.54
CA SER A 57 9.88 25.06 7.49
C SER A 57 9.71 24.41 6.10
N TRP A 58 10.77 23.76 5.61
CA TRP A 58 10.68 22.90 4.41
C TRP A 58 9.60 21.82 4.56
N TRP A 59 9.34 21.37 5.79
CA TRP A 59 8.27 20.41 6.08
C TRP A 59 6.89 20.97 5.75
N ASN A 60 6.62 22.23 6.07
CA ASN A 60 5.34 22.87 5.74
C ASN A 60 5.16 22.98 4.22
N ILE A 61 6.24 23.29 3.47
CA ILE A 61 6.20 23.31 2.01
C ILE A 61 5.93 21.91 1.47
N PHE A 62 6.62 20.89 2.01
CA PHE A 62 6.41 19.49 1.62
C PHE A 62 4.98 19.04 1.92
N GLU A 63 4.42 19.34 3.09
CA GLU A 63 3.04 19.02 3.46
C GLU A 63 2.03 19.67 2.52
N ILE A 64 2.24 20.95 2.16
CA ILE A 64 1.38 21.65 1.22
C ILE A 64 1.45 21.00 -0.16
N VAL A 65 2.65 20.73 -0.68
CA VAL A 65 2.84 20.09 -1.99
C VAL A 65 2.22 18.68 -1.99
N TRP A 66 2.45 17.91 -0.92
CA TRP A 66 1.87 16.59 -0.75
C TRP A 66 0.34 16.64 -0.70
N GLY A 67 -0.22 17.54 0.11
CA GLY A 67 -1.68 17.75 0.21
C GLY A 67 -2.30 18.21 -1.12
N CYS A 68 -1.66 19.12 -1.84
CA CYS A 68 -2.09 19.55 -3.17
C CYS A 68 -2.07 18.38 -4.18
N GLY A 69 -1.06 17.51 -4.12
CA GLY A 69 -0.98 16.32 -4.96
C GLY A 69 -2.09 15.30 -4.66
N ILE A 70 -2.41 15.08 -3.37
CA ILE A 70 -3.55 14.26 -2.96
C ILE A 70 -4.87 14.84 -3.49
N LEU A 71 -5.10 16.14 -3.26
CA LEU A 71 -6.31 16.82 -3.70
C LEU A 71 -6.46 16.74 -5.23
N TYR A 72 -5.40 17.00 -5.97
CA TYR A 72 -5.39 16.88 -7.43
C TYR A 72 -5.74 15.46 -7.89
N SER A 73 -5.10 14.44 -7.28
CA SER A 73 -5.36 13.04 -7.59
C SER A 73 -6.80 12.63 -7.27
N LEU A 74 -7.34 13.12 -6.14
CA LEU A 74 -8.72 12.89 -5.73
C LEU A 74 -9.72 13.54 -6.70
N LEU A 75 -9.49 14.79 -7.08
CA LEU A 75 -10.34 15.49 -8.05
C LEU A 75 -10.32 14.80 -9.42
N GLN A 76 -9.16 14.34 -9.87
CA GLN A 76 -9.07 13.55 -11.10
C GLN A 76 -9.81 12.21 -10.99
N TYR A 77 -9.72 11.54 -9.85
CA TYR A 77 -10.44 10.29 -9.62
C TYR A 77 -11.96 10.51 -9.63
N ILE A 78 -12.44 11.54 -8.93
CA ILE A 78 -13.87 11.90 -8.89
C ILE A 78 -14.37 12.24 -10.30
N LYS A 79 -13.63 13.08 -11.04
CA LYS A 79 -13.97 13.44 -12.40
C LYS A 79 -14.06 12.21 -13.31
N ARG A 80 -13.05 11.34 -13.30
CA ARG A 80 -13.04 10.11 -14.11
C ARG A 80 -14.20 9.18 -13.77
N ASN A 81 -14.51 9.00 -12.48
CA ASN A 81 -15.65 8.20 -12.07
C ASN A 81 -16.99 8.82 -12.51
N TYR A 82 -17.11 10.12 -12.40
CA TYR A 82 -18.31 10.84 -12.83
C TYR A 82 -18.50 10.73 -14.36
N ASP A 83 -17.45 10.95 -15.12
CA ASP A 83 -17.47 10.84 -16.59
C ASP A 83 -17.80 9.41 -17.04
N CYS A 84 -17.20 8.41 -16.38
CA CYS A 84 -17.50 6.99 -16.63
C CYS A 84 -18.97 6.66 -16.32
N GLN A 85 -19.48 7.07 -15.15
CA GLN A 85 -20.90 6.85 -14.81
C GLN A 85 -21.85 7.55 -15.77
N LYS A 86 -21.55 8.79 -16.14
CA LYS A 86 -22.31 9.55 -17.12
C LYS A 86 -22.32 8.85 -18.47
N TYR A 87 -21.16 8.35 -18.90
CA TYR A 87 -21.00 7.59 -20.14
C TYR A 87 -21.85 6.31 -20.13
N ILE A 88 -21.72 5.50 -19.07
CA ILE A 88 -22.52 4.26 -18.89
C ILE A 88 -24.02 4.57 -18.93
N ARG A 89 -24.50 5.57 -18.18
CA ARG A 89 -25.91 5.94 -18.16
C ARG A 89 -26.45 6.35 -19.53
N LYS A 90 -25.62 6.94 -20.38
CA LYS A 90 -26.00 7.44 -21.69
C LYS A 90 -26.01 6.36 -22.77
N HIS A 91 -25.06 5.41 -22.70
CA HIS A 91 -24.78 4.47 -23.79
C HIS A 91 -25.02 3.00 -23.44
N ALA A 92 -25.19 2.67 -22.16
CA ALA A 92 -25.47 1.29 -21.79
C ALA A 92 -26.87 0.89 -22.23
N VAL A 93 -26.95 -0.26 -22.88
CA VAL A 93 -28.20 -0.86 -23.39
C VAL A 93 -28.55 -2.08 -22.55
N ILE A 94 -29.82 -2.17 -22.19
CA ILE A 94 -30.34 -3.36 -21.52
C ILE A 94 -30.46 -4.47 -22.56
N LEU A 95 -29.89 -5.62 -22.28
CA LEU A 95 -29.97 -6.77 -23.15
C LEU A 95 -31.37 -7.40 -23.14
N SER A 96 -31.80 -7.91 -24.29
CA SER A 96 -33.04 -8.68 -24.36
C SER A 96 -32.88 -10.02 -23.63
N ASP A 97 -33.95 -10.52 -23.02
CA ASP A 97 -33.94 -11.81 -22.31
C ASP A 97 -33.61 -13.00 -23.23
N THR A 98 -33.81 -12.84 -24.53
CA THR A 98 -33.50 -13.83 -25.55
C THR A 98 -32.05 -13.80 -26.02
N SER A 99 -31.26 -12.82 -25.60
CA SER A 99 -29.85 -12.71 -25.99
C SER A 99 -29.02 -13.79 -25.30
N ILE A 100 -28.03 -14.35 -26.05
CA ILE A 100 -27.14 -15.41 -25.53
C ILE A 100 -26.44 -15.01 -24.22
N PRO A 101 -25.87 -13.78 -24.06
CA PRO A 101 -25.26 -13.37 -22.81
C PRO A 101 -26.25 -13.32 -21.63
N MET A 102 -27.51 -12.90 -21.88
CA MET A 102 -28.50 -12.82 -20.82
C MET A 102 -28.97 -14.20 -20.39
N GLN A 103 -29.13 -15.14 -21.32
CA GLN A 103 -29.48 -16.54 -21.00
C GLN A 103 -28.39 -17.18 -20.13
N ALA A 104 -27.11 -17.06 -20.55
CA ALA A 104 -25.98 -17.55 -19.78
C ALA A 104 -25.93 -16.91 -18.37
N PHE A 105 -26.21 -15.60 -18.27
CA PHE A 105 -26.25 -14.91 -16.98
C PHE A 105 -27.38 -15.35 -16.07
N THR A 106 -28.56 -15.61 -16.65
CA THR A 106 -29.71 -16.10 -15.89
C THR A 106 -29.46 -17.50 -15.34
N GLN A 107 -28.79 -18.36 -16.09
CA GLN A 107 -28.34 -19.67 -15.60
C GLN A 107 -27.37 -19.51 -14.41
N ILE A 108 -26.36 -18.65 -14.52
CA ILE A 108 -25.42 -18.37 -13.43
C ILE A 108 -26.17 -17.89 -12.18
N LYS A 109 -27.17 -17.01 -12.33
CA LYS A 109 -27.98 -16.53 -11.21
C LYS A 109 -28.81 -17.65 -10.57
N SER A 110 -29.40 -18.55 -11.37
CA SER A 110 -30.19 -19.67 -10.85
C SER A 110 -29.36 -20.67 -10.07
N GLU A 111 -28.12 -20.91 -10.47
CA GLU A 111 -27.17 -21.81 -9.82
C GLU A 111 -26.49 -21.18 -8.59
N ALA A 112 -26.48 -19.84 -8.50
CA ALA A 112 -25.76 -19.12 -7.46
C ALA A 112 -26.47 -19.25 -6.09
N THR A 113 -25.83 -19.93 -5.15
CA THR A 113 -26.28 -20.02 -3.75
C THR A 113 -26.08 -18.71 -2.97
N LYS A 114 -25.18 -17.83 -3.42
CA LYS A 114 -24.87 -16.56 -2.75
C LYS A 114 -25.83 -15.46 -3.19
N LYS A 115 -26.63 -14.94 -2.27
CA LYS A 115 -27.61 -13.84 -2.48
C LYS A 115 -27.00 -12.57 -3.14
N GLY A 116 -25.70 -12.36 -3.04
CA GLY A 116 -25.01 -11.20 -3.64
C GLY A 116 -25.08 -11.19 -5.18
N VAL A 117 -25.02 -12.35 -5.83
CA VAL A 117 -25.06 -12.49 -7.29
C VAL A 117 -26.37 -11.98 -7.88
N GLN A 118 -27.47 -12.10 -7.16
CA GLN A 118 -28.80 -11.62 -7.59
C GLN A 118 -28.84 -10.09 -7.79
N LYS A 119 -27.99 -9.35 -7.11
CA LYS A 119 -27.92 -7.88 -7.19
C LYS A 119 -27.15 -7.37 -8.42
N ILE A 120 -26.43 -8.24 -9.11
CA ILE A 120 -25.63 -7.87 -10.28
C ILE A 120 -26.55 -7.66 -11.47
N SER A 121 -26.40 -6.57 -12.20
CA SER A 121 -27.05 -6.32 -13.47
C SER A 121 -26.09 -6.57 -14.63
N LEU A 122 -26.63 -6.95 -15.81
CA LEU A 122 -25.86 -7.14 -17.04
C LEU A 122 -26.30 -6.09 -18.06
N LEU A 123 -25.35 -5.35 -18.62
CA LEU A 123 -25.59 -4.30 -19.59
C LEU A 123 -24.59 -4.39 -20.75
N ALA A 124 -25.03 -4.11 -21.96
CA ALA A 124 -24.14 -3.96 -23.11
C ALA A 124 -23.65 -2.50 -23.20
N LEU A 125 -22.39 -2.33 -23.56
CA LEU A 125 -21.76 -1.03 -23.74
C LEU A 125 -20.88 -1.05 -25.00
N PRO A 126 -21.30 -0.38 -26.10
CA PRO A 126 -20.69 -0.53 -27.42
C PRO A 126 -19.18 -0.34 -27.52
N PRO A 127 -18.53 0.65 -26.88
CA PRO A 127 -17.10 0.89 -27.05
C PRO A 127 -16.22 0.15 -26.05
N LEU A 128 -16.74 -0.88 -25.39
CA LEU A 128 -15.97 -1.62 -24.38
C LEU A 128 -15.00 -2.59 -25.07
N LYS A 129 -13.76 -2.67 -24.57
CA LYS A 129 -12.74 -3.60 -25.08
C LYS A 129 -12.89 -5.02 -24.55
N SER A 130 -13.36 -5.16 -23.33
CA SER A 130 -13.53 -6.44 -22.63
C SER A 130 -14.69 -6.37 -21.66
N PRO A 131 -15.32 -7.51 -21.36
CA PRO A 131 -16.23 -7.61 -20.23
C PRO A 131 -15.56 -7.11 -18.95
N VAL A 132 -16.33 -6.45 -18.08
CA VAL A 132 -15.82 -5.92 -16.81
C VAL A 132 -16.94 -5.75 -15.80
N ILE A 133 -16.67 -6.08 -14.54
CA ILE A 133 -17.57 -5.75 -13.45
C ILE A 133 -17.27 -4.36 -12.90
N TYR A 134 -18.30 -3.54 -12.79
CA TYR A 134 -18.22 -2.15 -12.34
C TYR A 134 -19.19 -1.87 -11.20
N GLY A 135 -18.79 -1.01 -10.26
CA GLY A 135 -19.64 -0.50 -9.18
C GLY A 135 -19.54 -1.29 -7.88
N LEU A 136 -19.21 -0.59 -6.78
CA LEU A 136 -19.06 -1.19 -5.44
C LEU A 136 -20.42 -1.46 -4.76
N ARG A 137 -21.37 -0.53 -4.89
CA ARG A 137 -22.68 -0.61 -4.22
C ARG A 137 -23.78 -1.22 -5.09
N LYS A 138 -23.76 -0.88 -6.37
CA LYS A 138 -24.67 -1.39 -7.39
C LYS A 138 -23.83 -2.05 -8.49
N PRO A 139 -23.42 -3.31 -8.29
CA PRO A 139 -22.56 -3.98 -9.24
C PRO A 139 -23.29 -4.23 -10.56
N CYS A 140 -22.62 -3.93 -11.65
CA CYS A 140 -23.08 -4.25 -12.99
C CYS A 140 -21.92 -4.85 -13.81
N ILE A 141 -22.20 -5.88 -14.58
CA ILE A 141 -21.28 -6.41 -15.58
C ILE A 141 -21.57 -5.66 -16.87
N LEU A 142 -20.56 -5.04 -17.42
CA LEU A 142 -20.60 -4.37 -18.70
C LEU A 142 -19.95 -5.29 -19.74
N ILE A 143 -20.62 -5.53 -20.85
CA ILE A 143 -20.09 -6.36 -21.95
C ILE A 143 -20.02 -5.59 -23.24
N PRO A 144 -19.02 -5.87 -24.10
CA PRO A 144 -18.97 -5.32 -25.46
C PRO A 144 -20.14 -5.84 -26.28
N ASP A 145 -20.83 -4.95 -26.98
CA ASP A 145 -21.96 -5.32 -27.85
C ASP A 145 -21.52 -6.15 -29.07
N ALA A 146 -20.34 -5.83 -29.61
CA ALA A 146 -19.80 -6.49 -30.82
C ALA A 146 -19.11 -7.83 -30.55
N LEU A 147 -18.90 -8.22 -29.29
CA LEU A 147 -18.21 -9.47 -28.94
C LEU A 147 -19.13 -10.68 -29.18
N LYS A 148 -18.75 -11.54 -30.14
CA LYS A 148 -19.51 -12.73 -30.49
C LYS A 148 -18.88 -13.96 -29.84
N LEU A 149 -19.56 -14.52 -28.84
CA LEU A 149 -19.19 -15.75 -28.14
C LEU A 149 -20.36 -16.72 -28.14
N SER A 150 -20.07 -18.00 -28.04
CA SER A 150 -21.07 -19.04 -27.78
C SER A 150 -21.64 -18.92 -26.35
N GLU A 151 -22.72 -19.64 -26.09
CA GLU A 151 -23.35 -19.64 -24.75
C GLU A 151 -22.36 -20.15 -23.67
N SER A 152 -21.63 -21.22 -23.95
CA SER A 152 -20.61 -21.76 -23.05
C SER A 152 -19.47 -20.76 -22.79
N GLU A 153 -18.99 -20.05 -23.82
CA GLU A 153 -17.95 -19.03 -23.70
C GLU A 153 -18.44 -17.82 -22.90
N TRP A 154 -19.68 -17.36 -23.15
CA TRP A 154 -20.30 -16.31 -22.33
C TRP A 154 -20.41 -16.72 -20.87
N ARG A 155 -20.75 -17.97 -20.61
CA ARG A 155 -20.82 -18.48 -19.24
C ARG A 155 -19.45 -18.39 -18.56
N TYR A 156 -18.35 -18.74 -19.23
CA TYR A 156 -17.00 -18.63 -18.67
C TYR A 156 -16.63 -17.18 -18.35
N VAL A 157 -16.86 -16.27 -19.28
CA VAL A 157 -16.58 -14.85 -19.13
C VAL A 157 -17.39 -14.24 -17.96
N LEU A 158 -18.68 -14.52 -17.93
CA LEU A 158 -19.54 -13.99 -16.87
C LEU A 158 -19.25 -14.59 -15.50
N LEU A 159 -18.87 -15.88 -15.42
CA LEU A 159 -18.39 -16.47 -14.18
C LEU A 159 -17.08 -15.84 -13.69
N HIS A 160 -16.19 -15.47 -14.62
CA HIS A 160 -14.97 -14.74 -14.28
C HIS A 160 -15.31 -13.40 -13.58
N GLU A 161 -16.16 -12.59 -14.19
CA GLU A 161 -16.58 -11.30 -13.62
C GLU A 161 -17.35 -11.44 -12.31
N VAL A 162 -18.24 -12.43 -12.19
CA VAL A 162 -18.98 -12.72 -10.96
C VAL A 162 -18.02 -13.13 -9.84
N ASN A 163 -16.96 -13.88 -10.14
CA ASN A 163 -15.97 -14.28 -9.14
C ASN A 163 -15.18 -13.07 -8.58
N HIS A 164 -14.84 -12.07 -9.40
CA HIS A 164 -14.26 -10.82 -8.92
C HIS A 164 -15.15 -10.15 -7.86
N TYR A 165 -16.45 -10.12 -8.10
CA TYR A 165 -17.40 -9.59 -7.12
C TYR A 165 -17.45 -10.42 -5.84
N LEU A 166 -17.54 -11.74 -5.96
CA LEU A 166 -17.63 -12.66 -4.83
C LEU A 166 -16.38 -12.63 -3.93
N HIS A 167 -15.21 -12.42 -4.52
CA HIS A 167 -13.93 -12.29 -3.80
C HIS A 167 -13.63 -10.87 -3.33
N LYS A 168 -14.55 -9.92 -3.58
CA LYS A 168 -14.41 -8.50 -3.19
C LYS A 168 -13.20 -7.79 -3.81
N ASP A 169 -12.78 -8.20 -5.00
CA ASP A 169 -11.61 -7.64 -5.68
C ASP A 169 -11.76 -6.16 -5.97
N LEU A 170 -12.99 -5.68 -6.23
CA LEU A 170 -13.27 -4.27 -6.43
C LEU A 170 -12.90 -3.43 -5.21
N TYR A 171 -13.07 -3.97 -3.99
CA TYR A 171 -12.69 -3.27 -2.76
C TYR A 171 -11.19 -3.22 -2.59
N ILE A 172 -10.47 -4.29 -2.96
CA ILE A 172 -9.00 -4.32 -2.93
C ILE A 172 -8.45 -3.31 -3.95
N LYS A 173 -8.97 -3.32 -5.19
CA LYS A 173 -8.59 -2.34 -6.23
C LYS A 173 -8.88 -0.90 -5.80
N PHE A 174 -10.01 -0.65 -5.12
CA PHE A 174 -10.35 0.66 -4.57
C PHE A 174 -9.37 1.10 -3.46
N LEU A 175 -9.05 0.20 -2.53
CA LEU A 175 -8.08 0.47 -1.45
C LEU A 175 -6.69 0.83 -2.02
N LEU A 176 -6.20 0.05 -2.98
CA LEU A 176 -4.94 0.33 -3.67
C LEU A 176 -4.97 1.68 -4.38
N HIS A 177 -6.12 2.05 -4.94
CA HIS A 177 -6.27 3.35 -5.58
C HIS A 177 -6.15 4.51 -4.56
N ILE A 178 -6.74 4.37 -3.37
CA ILE A 178 -6.57 5.33 -2.27
C ILE A 178 -5.09 5.44 -1.87
N ILE A 179 -4.39 4.33 -1.74
CA ILE A 179 -2.96 4.33 -1.41
C ILE A 179 -2.16 5.04 -2.50
N CYS A 180 -2.43 4.76 -3.78
CA CYS A 180 -1.76 5.45 -4.88
C CYS A 180 -2.08 6.96 -4.94
N MET A 181 -3.22 7.42 -4.40
CA MET A 181 -3.54 8.84 -4.26
C MET A 181 -2.76 9.49 -3.11
N ILE A 182 -2.68 8.83 -1.95
CA ILE A 182 -1.95 9.33 -0.78
C ILE A 182 -0.44 9.40 -1.08
N TYR A 183 0.09 8.33 -1.68
CA TYR A 183 1.50 8.19 -2.06
C TYR A 183 1.73 8.44 -3.55
N TRP A 184 1.09 9.48 -4.10
CA TRP A 184 1.10 9.79 -5.53
C TRP A 184 2.51 9.95 -6.12
N TRP A 185 3.45 10.41 -5.31
CA TRP A 185 4.86 10.59 -5.66
C TRP A 185 5.68 9.29 -5.63
N ASN A 186 5.18 8.24 -4.97
CA ASN A 186 5.92 6.99 -4.77
C ASN A 186 5.62 5.99 -5.92
N PRO A 187 6.62 5.68 -6.79
CA PRO A 187 6.41 4.75 -7.90
C PRO A 187 6.12 3.31 -7.43
N PHE A 188 6.61 2.91 -6.23
CA PHE A 188 6.37 1.57 -5.71
C PHE A 188 4.89 1.28 -5.48
N CYS A 189 4.08 2.27 -5.16
CA CYS A 189 2.64 2.09 -5.02
C CYS A 189 1.98 1.70 -6.36
N ARG A 190 2.50 2.21 -7.48
CA ARG A 190 2.01 1.82 -8.82
C ARG A 190 2.42 0.40 -9.17
N PHE A 191 3.66 -0.02 -8.84
CA PHE A 191 4.09 -1.41 -9.02
C PHE A 191 3.25 -2.36 -8.16
N LEU A 192 3.04 -2.02 -6.87
CA LEU A 192 2.18 -2.80 -5.97
C LEU A 192 0.77 -2.97 -6.54
N LYS A 193 0.18 -1.89 -7.09
CA LYS A 193 -1.13 -1.95 -7.73
C LYS A 193 -1.13 -2.91 -8.93
N ASN A 194 -0.16 -2.77 -9.83
CA ASN A 194 -0.08 -3.60 -11.03
C ASN A 194 0.13 -5.09 -10.72
N ASP A 195 1.01 -5.38 -9.76
CA ASP A 195 1.25 -6.76 -9.32
C ASP A 195 0.02 -7.34 -8.63
N THR A 196 -0.69 -6.54 -7.83
CA THR A 196 -1.93 -6.98 -7.18
C THR A 196 -3.02 -7.26 -8.22
N ASP A 197 -3.21 -6.38 -9.20
CA ASP A 197 -4.16 -6.61 -10.29
C ASP A 197 -3.86 -7.94 -10.99
N THR A 198 -2.58 -8.23 -11.28
CA THR A 198 -2.14 -9.51 -11.85
C THR A 198 -2.45 -10.70 -10.94
N ILE A 199 -2.19 -10.59 -9.64
CA ILE A 199 -2.47 -11.65 -8.65
C ILE A 199 -3.97 -11.95 -8.58
N LEU A 200 -4.81 -10.90 -8.58
CA LEU A 200 -6.27 -11.05 -8.54
C LEU A 200 -6.78 -11.78 -9.77
N GLU A 201 -6.30 -11.42 -10.97
CA GLU A 201 -6.65 -12.11 -12.22
C GLU A 201 -6.24 -13.60 -12.17
N MET A 202 -4.97 -13.89 -11.81
CA MET A 202 -4.49 -15.27 -11.71
C MET A 202 -5.27 -16.10 -10.69
N ARG A 203 -5.71 -15.50 -9.59
CA ARG A 203 -6.52 -16.16 -8.55
C ARG A 203 -7.87 -16.60 -9.12
N ILE A 204 -8.55 -15.71 -9.84
CA ILE A 204 -9.85 -16.03 -10.45
C ILE A 204 -9.68 -17.10 -11.52
N ASP A 205 -8.69 -16.95 -12.39
CA ASP A 205 -8.40 -17.94 -13.44
C ASP A 205 -8.16 -19.35 -12.87
N GLN A 206 -7.35 -19.44 -11.80
CA GLN A 206 -7.12 -20.73 -11.13
C GLN A 206 -8.40 -21.29 -10.49
N THR A 207 -9.22 -20.43 -9.89
CA THR A 207 -10.48 -20.85 -9.29
C THR A 207 -11.40 -21.45 -10.36
N LEU A 208 -11.49 -20.82 -11.51
CA LEU A 208 -12.30 -21.29 -12.62
C LEU A 208 -11.71 -22.55 -13.24
N ALA A 209 -10.43 -22.56 -13.58
CA ALA A 209 -9.77 -23.72 -14.19
C ALA A 209 -9.87 -24.99 -13.32
N ASN A 210 -9.89 -24.85 -12.02
CA ASN A 210 -10.03 -25.98 -11.09
C ASN A 210 -11.46 -26.51 -10.99
N ASN A 211 -12.45 -25.66 -11.24
CA ASN A 211 -13.87 -26.01 -11.13
C ASN A 211 -14.49 -26.40 -12.48
N LEU A 212 -13.76 -26.20 -13.57
CA LEU A 212 -14.24 -26.49 -14.92
C LEU A 212 -13.70 -27.83 -15.41
N ALA A 213 -14.58 -28.66 -15.94
CA ALA A 213 -14.21 -29.94 -16.60
C ALA A 213 -13.37 -29.70 -17.87
N HIS A 214 -13.50 -28.54 -18.50
CA HIS A 214 -12.95 -28.21 -19.81
C HIS A 214 -12.04 -26.98 -19.77
N THR A 215 -10.88 -27.09 -19.14
CA THR A 215 -9.88 -25.98 -19.05
C THR A 215 -9.46 -25.46 -20.43
N ALA A 216 -9.40 -26.32 -21.45
CA ALA A 216 -9.02 -25.94 -22.81
C ALA A 216 -10.04 -24.98 -23.46
N GLU A 217 -11.33 -25.18 -23.23
CA GLU A 217 -12.38 -24.28 -23.72
C GLU A 217 -12.28 -22.90 -23.05
N TYR A 218 -12.01 -22.88 -21.77
CA TYR A 218 -11.78 -21.63 -21.04
C TYR A 218 -10.58 -20.84 -21.58
N LEU A 219 -9.46 -21.53 -21.86
CA LEU A 219 -8.28 -20.91 -22.48
C LEU A 219 -8.58 -20.38 -23.89
N SER A 220 -9.32 -21.11 -24.69
CA SER A 220 -9.78 -20.65 -26.01
C SER A 220 -10.64 -19.41 -25.90
N CYS A 221 -11.54 -19.34 -24.91
CA CYS A 221 -12.39 -18.18 -24.65
C CYS A 221 -11.55 -16.96 -24.24
N LEU A 222 -10.54 -17.14 -23.39
CA LEU A 222 -9.61 -16.06 -23.01
C LEU A 222 -8.86 -15.52 -24.24
N LEU A 223 -8.40 -16.39 -25.13
CA LEU A 223 -7.73 -15.97 -26.37
C LEU A 223 -8.67 -15.18 -27.28
N LYS A 224 -9.92 -15.60 -27.46
CA LYS A 224 -10.91 -14.87 -28.25
C LYS A 224 -11.21 -13.47 -27.68
N THR A 225 -11.38 -13.37 -26.36
CA THR A 225 -11.61 -12.07 -25.72
C THR A 225 -10.40 -11.15 -25.85
N ALA A 226 -9.19 -11.69 -25.79
CA ALA A 226 -7.96 -10.95 -25.99
C ALA A 226 -7.77 -10.47 -27.43
N SER A 227 -8.03 -11.34 -28.41
CA SER A 227 -7.96 -10.96 -29.82
C SER A 227 -8.94 -9.81 -30.11
N TYR A 228 -10.16 -9.90 -29.57
CA TYR A 228 -11.14 -8.81 -29.68
C TYR A 228 -10.63 -7.48 -29.10
N GLN A 229 -9.91 -7.51 -27.97
CA GLN A 229 -9.32 -6.31 -27.38
C GLN A 229 -8.27 -5.65 -28.28
N ILE A 230 -7.43 -6.46 -28.94
CA ILE A 230 -6.38 -5.98 -29.84
C ILE A 230 -6.98 -5.34 -31.10
N GLU A 231 -8.02 -5.97 -31.64
CA GLU A 231 -8.69 -5.49 -32.86
C GLU A 231 -9.52 -4.22 -32.65
N ASN A 232 -9.96 -3.98 -31.39
CA ASN A 232 -10.80 -2.82 -31.04
C ASN A 232 -10.09 -1.89 -30.03
N PRO A 233 -9.12 -1.07 -30.48
CA PRO A 233 -8.30 -0.26 -29.61
C PRO A 233 -9.04 0.94 -28.96
N ILE A 234 -10.29 1.23 -29.35
CA ILE A 234 -11.08 2.35 -28.80
C ILE A 234 -11.38 2.09 -27.33
N SER A 235 -10.86 2.94 -26.47
CA SER A 235 -11.09 2.90 -25.02
C SER A 235 -12.05 4.00 -24.59
N ILE A 236 -12.86 3.67 -23.59
CA ILE A 236 -13.50 4.69 -22.74
C ILE A 236 -12.37 5.55 -22.16
N PRO A 237 -12.53 6.90 -22.08
CA PRO A 237 -11.49 7.76 -21.55
C PRO A 237 -11.01 7.24 -20.21
N ASP A 238 -9.77 6.82 -20.17
CA ASP A 238 -8.89 6.42 -19.07
C ASP A 238 -9.57 6.17 -17.70
N SER A 239 -10.60 5.38 -17.71
CA SER A 239 -11.10 4.79 -16.47
C SER A 239 -10.21 3.60 -16.14
N SER A 240 -10.09 3.26 -14.86
CA SER A 240 -9.34 2.13 -14.29
C SER A 240 -9.63 0.75 -14.93
N ILE A 241 -10.26 0.73 -16.09
CA ILE A 241 -10.71 -0.42 -16.87
C ILE A 241 -9.63 -0.93 -17.85
N ASN A 242 -8.58 -0.13 -18.15
CA ASN A 242 -7.60 -0.43 -19.19
C ASN A 242 -6.32 -1.10 -18.66
N PHE A 243 -6.41 -2.28 -18.07
CA PHE A 243 -5.24 -2.98 -17.53
C PHE A 243 -5.08 -4.39 -18.11
N CYS A 244 -4.93 -4.54 -19.43
CA CYS A 244 -5.02 -5.88 -19.96
C CYS A 244 -3.87 -6.42 -20.81
N ASP A 245 -3.02 -5.61 -21.42
CA ASP A 245 -2.12 -6.15 -22.46
C ASP A 245 -0.92 -6.95 -21.93
N SER A 246 -0.40 -6.65 -20.74
CA SER A 246 0.74 -7.37 -20.17
C SER A 246 0.34 -8.59 -19.30
N VAL A 247 -0.90 -8.62 -18.84
CA VAL A 247 -1.40 -9.63 -17.92
C VAL A 247 -1.78 -10.92 -18.65
N LEU A 248 -2.24 -10.83 -19.89
CA LEU A 248 -2.75 -11.98 -20.63
C LEU A 248 -1.70 -13.07 -20.84
N ALA A 249 -0.48 -12.68 -21.23
CA ALA A 249 0.61 -13.64 -21.40
C ALA A 249 0.94 -14.36 -20.07
N ARG A 250 0.94 -13.64 -18.96
CA ARG A 250 1.15 -14.22 -17.62
C ARG A 250 -0.02 -15.11 -17.18
N ARG A 251 -1.26 -14.73 -17.49
CA ARG A 251 -2.45 -15.56 -17.22
C ARG A 251 -2.35 -16.87 -17.96
N PHE A 252 -2.03 -16.83 -19.25
CA PHE A 252 -1.89 -18.01 -20.10
C PHE A 252 -0.75 -18.91 -19.62
N GLU A 253 0.42 -18.34 -19.32
CA GLU A 253 1.55 -19.07 -18.78
C GLU A 253 1.19 -19.75 -17.44
N THR A 254 0.51 -19.05 -16.54
CA THR A 254 0.10 -19.61 -15.25
C THR A 254 -0.86 -20.77 -15.41
N LEU A 255 -1.83 -20.67 -16.30
CA LEU A 255 -2.81 -21.74 -16.56
C LEU A 255 -2.20 -22.97 -17.26
N THR A 256 -1.20 -22.76 -18.12
CA THR A 256 -0.52 -23.84 -18.82
C THR A 256 0.59 -24.50 -17.98
N GLN A 257 1.28 -23.73 -17.14
CA GLN A 257 2.38 -24.22 -16.28
C GLN A 257 1.92 -24.85 -14.96
N THR A 258 0.66 -24.70 -14.55
CA THR A 258 0.15 -25.23 -13.27
C THR A 258 0.29 -26.75 -13.11
N LYS A 259 0.60 -27.48 -14.18
CA LYS A 259 0.88 -28.93 -14.09
C LYS A 259 2.32 -29.28 -13.66
N ASN A 260 3.30 -28.37 -13.75
CA ASN A 260 4.71 -28.79 -13.70
C ASN A 260 5.65 -28.06 -12.71
N LYS A 261 5.23 -26.99 -12.02
CA LYS A 261 6.10 -26.36 -11.01
C LYS A 261 5.49 -26.42 -9.60
N SER A 262 5.83 -27.47 -8.89
CA SER A 262 5.63 -27.53 -7.43
C SER A 262 6.70 -26.65 -6.78
N THR A 263 6.35 -25.44 -6.38
CA THR A 263 7.18 -24.71 -5.43
C THR A 263 7.19 -25.48 -4.11
N SER A 264 8.37 -25.70 -3.55
CA SER A 264 8.50 -26.37 -2.25
C SER A 264 7.63 -25.63 -1.21
N PRO A 265 6.76 -26.37 -0.46
CA PRO A 265 5.95 -25.75 0.60
C PRO A 265 6.82 -25.03 1.63
N LEU A 266 7.99 -25.58 1.88
CA LEU A 266 8.97 -25.01 2.80
C LEU A 266 9.44 -23.62 2.31
N ALA A 267 9.75 -23.45 1.02
CA ALA A 267 10.18 -22.17 0.47
C ALA A 267 9.08 -21.09 0.61
N VAL A 268 7.82 -21.44 0.42
CA VAL A 268 6.68 -20.52 0.60
C VAL A 268 6.53 -20.14 2.07
N ILE A 269 6.62 -21.11 2.99
CA ILE A 269 6.53 -20.86 4.43
C ILE A 269 7.68 -19.96 4.88
N VAL A 270 8.91 -20.24 4.47
CA VAL A 270 10.09 -19.42 4.81
C VAL A 270 9.93 -18.00 4.28
N PHE A 271 9.51 -17.83 3.03
CA PHE A 271 9.28 -16.50 2.44
C PHE A 271 8.21 -15.73 3.23
N LEU A 272 7.08 -16.35 3.53
CA LEU A 272 5.99 -15.72 4.30
C LEU A 272 6.43 -15.39 5.73
N SER A 273 7.22 -16.27 6.37
CA SER A 273 7.74 -16.02 7.71
C SER A 273 8.71 -14.84 7.74
N ILE A 274 9.62 -14.76 6.78
CA ILE A 274 10.56 -13.63 6.65
C ILE A 274 9.79 -12.33 6.38
N SER A 275 8.83 -12.35 5.45
CA SER A 275 8.02 -11.18 5.12
C SER A 275 7.16 -10.72 6.31
N PHE A 276 6.59 -11.65 7.06
CA PHE A 276 5.84 -11.34 8.28
C PHE A 276 6.75 -10.79 9.37
N PHE A 277 7.95 -11.35 9.52
CA PHE A 277 8.93 -10.85 10.47
C PHE A 277 9.34 -9.40 10.14
N ILE A 278 9.65 -9.10 8.87
CA ILE A 278 9.97 -7.72 8.43
C ILE A 278 8.78 -6.78 8.69
N TYR A 279 7.56 -7.24 8.43
CA TYR A 279 6.35 -6.46 8.69
C TYR A 279 6.21 -6.15 10.18
N VAL A 280 6.37 -7.13 11.05
CA VAL A 280 6.28 -6.94 12.51
C VAL A 280 7.41 -6.03 13.00
N THR A 281 8.66 -6.26 12.59
CA THR A 281 9.80 -5.43 13.01
C THR A 281 9.65 -3.97 12.60
N SER A 282 8.90 -3.66 11.52
CA SER A 282 8.62 -2.29 11.10
C SER A 282 7.82 -1.46 12.13
N TYR A 283 7.20 -2.08 13.13
CA TYR A 283 6.51 -1.40 14.24
C TYR A 283 7.42 -1.10 15.42
N PHE A 284 8.59 -1.76 15.49
CA PHE A 284 9.51 -1.66 16.63
C PHE A 284 10.74 -0.80 16.35
N ILE A 285 10.96 -0.42 15.08
CA ILE A 285 12.13 0.38 14.69
C ILE A 285 11.65 1.73 14.21
N THR A 286 12.02 2.78 14.93
CA THR A 286 11.81 4.18 14.54
C THR A 286 13.15 4.84 14.24
N PHE A 287 13.20 5.58 13.14
CA PHE A 287 14.38 6.37 12.79
C PHE A 287 14.22 7.80 13.26
N GLU A 288 15.04 8.25 14.20
CA GLU A 288 15.04 9.62 14.70
C GLU A 288 16.31 10.35 14.28
N ALA A 289 16.15 11.63 13.93
CA ALA A 289 17.29 12.52 13.74
C ALA A 289 17.70 13.08 15.10
N ASN A 290 18.91 12.80 15.55
CA ASN A 290 19.49 13.40 16.74
C ASN A 290 19.90 14.87 16.44
N TYR A 291 18.89 15.73 16.17
CA TYR A 291 19.11 17.12 15.79
C TYR A 291 18.22 18.03 16.63
N PHE A 292 18.87 18.91 17.37
CA PHE A 292 18.22 20.00 18.11
C PHE A 292 18.43 21.29 17.32
N PRO A 293 17.35 21.94 16.80
CA PRO A 293 17.49 23.19 16.08
C PRO A 293 18.00 24.30 17.02
N PRO A 294 18.98 25.12 16.61
CA PRO A 294 19.61 26.15 17.46
C PRO A 294 18.64 27.15 18.06
N ASP A 295 17.53 27.39 17.43
CA ASP A 295 16.50 28.36 17.85
C ASP A 295 15.37 27.75 18.70
N MET A 296 15.46 26.46 19.05
CA MET A 296 14.63 25.90 20.13
C MET A 296 15.03 26.42 21.50
N PHE A 297 16.21 27.02 21.57
CA PHE A 297 16.79 27.55 22.78
C PHE A 297 16.72 29.09 22.71
N THR A 298 16.00 29.70 23.64
CA THR A 298 16.08 31.17 23.89
C THR A 298 17.50 31.52 24.33
N ASN A 299 17.95 32.77 24.09
CA ASN A 299 19.31 33.23 24.40
C ASN A 299 19.77 32.97 25.84
N ASP A 300 18.82 32.65 26.75
CA ASP A 300 19.07 32.37 28.16
C ASP A 300 19.13 30.88 28.50
N MET A 301 18.92 29.98 27.50
CA MET A 301 18.97 28.55 27.72
C MET A 301 20.35 27.99 27.37
N ILE A 302 21.03 27.47 28.37
CA ILE A 302 22.32 26.81 28.21
C ILE A 302 22.08 25.41 27.58
N ILE A 303 22.56 25.22 26.37
CA ILE A 303 22.41 23.92 25.66
C ILE A 303 23.42 22.95 26.27
N PRO A 304 22.98 21.79 26.78
CA PRO A 304 23.92 20.74 27.15
C PRO A 304 24.64 20.22 25.92
N THR A 305 25.97 20.32 25.95
CA THR A 305 26.89 19.82 24.91
C THR A 305 27.92 18.90 25.54
N GLN A 306 28.65 18.11 24.73
CA GLN A 306 29.72 17.27 25.24
C GLN A 306 30.83 18.05 25.98
N SER A 307 30.96 19.35 25.72
CA SER A 307 31.98 20.20 26.30
C SER A 307 31.52 20.99 27.55
N ASN A 308 30.22 21.02 27.85
CA ASN A 308 29.69 21.79 28.97
C ASN A 308 28.86 20.96 29.97
N CYS A 309 28.71 19.64 29.71
CA CYS A 309 28.01 18.75 30.62
C CYS A 309 28.71 17.39 30.75
N PHE A 310 28.52 16.77 31.91
CA PHE A 310 29.04 15.45 32.23
C PHE A 310 28.14 14.72 33.20
N LEU A 311 28.35 13.40 33.30
CA LEU A 311 27.63 12.53 34.25
C LEU A 311 28.61 11.95 35.26
N ILE A 312 28.16 11.75 36.48
CA ILE A 312 28.88 11.01 37.51
C ILE A 312 28.01 9.79 37.90
N GLU A 313 28.58 8.60 37.76
CA GLU A 313 27.92 7.36 38.11
C GLU A 313 27.86 7.19 39.64
N ARG A 314 26.68 6.90 40.17
CA ARG A 314 26.49 6.60 41.58
C ARG A 314 26.64 5.13 41.90
N PRO A 315 26.91 4.76 43.13
CA PRO A 315 26.97 3.35 43.57
C PRO A 315 25.63 2.61 43.39
N ASP A 316 24.50 3.33 43.35
CA ASP A 316 23.16 2.81 43.16
C ASP A 316 22.78 2.61 41.67
N GLY A 317 23.70 2.90 40.72
CA GLY A 317 23.49 2.75 39.29
C GLY A 317 22.74 3.93 38.63
N GLN A 318 22.48 5.00 39.40
CA GLN A 318 21.94 6.25 38.87
C GLN A 318 23.07 7.19 38.44
N TYR A 319 22.72 8.29 37.75
CA TYR A 319 23.70 9.23 37.21
C TYR A 319 23.36 10.64 37.67
N ASP A 320 24.35 11.31 38.33
CA ASP A 320 24.28 12.75 38.61
C ASP A 320 24.65 13.53 37.36
N PHE A 321 23.75 14.43 36.93
CA PHE A 321 23.96 15.27 35.75
C PHE A 321 24.45 16.64 36.17
N TYR A 322 25.57 17.07 35.57
CA TYR A 322 26.20 18.35 35.75
C TYR A 322 26.19 19.14 34.45
N LEU A 323 25.81 20.41 34.52
CA LEU A 323 25.84 21.36 33.42
C LEU A 323 26.69 22.58 33.81
N LEU A 324 27.72 22.92 33.03
CA LEU A 324 28.70 23.96 33.33
C LEU A 324 29.38 23.81 34.71
N GLY A 325 29.46 22.59 35.22
CA GLY A 325 30.01 22.30 36.54
C GLY A 325 29.02 22.46 37.71
N GLU A 326 27.78 22.82 37.46
CA GLU A 326 26.72 22.86 38.44
C GLU A 326 25.89 21.60 38.42
N TYR A 327 25.59 21.05 39.60
CA TYR A 327 24.70 19.90 39.74
C TYR A 327 23.27 20.32 39.39
N ILE A 328 22.61 19.53 38.51
CA ILE A 328 21.25 19.81 38.06
C ILE A 328 20.26 18.78 38.64
N GLU A 329 20.41 17.51 38.31
CA GLU A 329 19.47 16.48 38.75
C GLU A 329 20.05 15.06 38.62
N VAL A 330 19.26 14.05 39.07
CA VAL A 330 19.60 12.63 38.98
C VAL A 330 18.84 11.96 37.85
N TYR A 331 19.56 11.26 37.01
CA TYR A 331 18.95 10.41 35.98
C TYR A 331 18.97 8.93 36.39
N PRO A 332 17.84 8.22 36.25
CA PRO A 332 17.78 6.82 36.64
C PRO A 332 18.55 5.88 35.67
N ASP A 333 18.79 6.31 34.45
CA ASP A 333 19.50 5.52 33.42
C ASP A 333 20.16 6.46 32.42
N LYS A 334 21.37 6.08 31.94
CA LYS A 334 22.15 6.82 30.95
C LYS A 334 21.39 7.06 29.62
N LYS A 335 20.43 6.24 29.27
CA LYS A 335 19.61 6.38 28.06
C LYS A 335 18.73 7.63 28.04
N TYR A 336 18.45 8.22 29.20
CA TYR A 336 17.71 9.49 29.31
C TYR A 336 18.59 10.72 29.12
N CYS A 337 19.91 10.53 29.03
CA CYS A 337 20.87 11.59 28.81
C CYS A 337 21.21 11.73 27.32
N ILE A 338 21.71 12.91 26.93
CA ILE A 338 22.18 13.14 25.56
C ILE A 338 23.26 12.10 25.21
N SER A 339 23.14 11.44 24.07
CA SER A 339 24.09 10.44 23.62
C SER A 339 25.49 11.07 23.48
N ARG A 340 26.52 10.44 24.08
CA ARG A 340 27.94 10.84 24.06
C ARG A 340 28.37 11.84 25.13
N ILE A 341 27.63 12.04 26.22
CA ILE A 341 28.12 12.80 27.39
C ILE A 341 29.23 12.00 28.09
N HIS A 342 30.30 12.70 28.51
CA HIS A 342 31.36 12.09 29.32
C HIS A 342 30.79 11.59 30.63
N THR A 343 31.11 10.36 31.00
CA THR A 343 30.63 9.74 32.24
C THR A 343 31.84 9.37 33.08
N TYR A 344 31.91 9.90 34.27
CA TYR A 344 32.96 9.62 35.25
C TYR A 344 32.43 8.67 36.31
N LYS A 345 33.32 7.80 36.83
CA LYS A 345 32.96 6.79 37.84
C LYS A 345 32.78 7.40 39.23
N ASN A 346 33.38 8.53 39.50
CA ASN A 346 33.26 9.24 40.77
C ASN A 346 33.60 10.70 40.60
N ILE A 347 33.30 11.49 41.64
CA ILE A 347 33.50 12.95 41.65
C ILE A 347 34.98 13.31 41.60
N GLU A 348 35.88 12.48 42.15
CA GLU A 348 37.31 12.76 42.16
C GLU A 348 37.92 12.62 40.75
N GLU A 349 37.42 11.68 39.95
CA GLU A 349 37.81 11.53 38.56
C GLU A 349 37.31 12.72 37.73
N ALA A 350 36.04 13.14 37.93
CA ALA A 350 35.47 14.27 37.25
C ALA A 350 36.25 15.58 37.55
N ARG A 351 36.66 15.82 38.80
CA ARG A 351 37.46 17.00 39.20
C ARG A 351 38.81 17.15 38.52
N LYS A 352 39.37 16.07 38.00
CA LYS A 352 40.62 16.11 37.25
C LYS A 352 40.49 16.70 35.85
N HIS A 353 39.30 16.62 35.31
CA HIS A 353 39.02 17.00 33.92
C HIS A 353 38.03 18.15 33.81
N GLU A 354 37.17 18.31 34.79
CA GLU A 354 36.04 19.26 34.77
C GLU A 354 36.05 20.21 36.00
N LYS A 355 35.64 21.44 35.77
CA LYS A 355 35.51 22.41 36.84
C LYS A 355 34.14 22.23 37.53
N ILE A 356 34.12 21.67 38.70
CA ILE A 356 32.89 21.50 39.49
C ILE A 356 32.70 22.76 40.34
N ILE A 357 31.54 23.45 40.15
CA ILE A 357 31.19 24.71 40.81
C ILE A 357 30.28 24.45 42.03
N SER A 358 29.30 23.57 41.88
CA SER A 358 28.43 23.16 42.96
C SER A 358 28.33 21.66 43.09
N GLU A 359 28.32 21.16 44.30
CA GLU A 359 28.05 19.76 44.65
C GLU A 359 26.65 19.69 45.28
N LYS A 360 26.08 18.49 45.28
CA LYS A 360 24.80 18.22 45.88
C LYS A 360 24.85 18.44 47.40
#